data_0928566fd23b752fa5b48a09716cdfd4
#
_entry.id   0928566fd23b752fa5b48a09716cdfd4
#
_cell.length_a   1.000
_cell.length_b   1.000
_cell.length_c   1.000
_cell.angle_alpha   90.00
_cell.angle_beta   90.00
_cell.angle_gamma   90.00
#
_symmetry.space_group_name_H-M   'P 1'
#
loop_
_entity.id
_entity.type
_entity.pdbx_description
1 polymer ?
#
loop_
_entity_poly.entity_id
_entity_poly.type
_entity_poly.pdbx_seq_one_letter_code
_entity_poly.pdbx_strand_id
1 'polypeptide(L)'
;MKNMDIEALKSEINRIILERKDRYIRFLSELLRFRTVSASSSGRERAEAPDEFRKAFSFMEDEARRLGLEFRNHKGMAAVIEWKAAESGDEDDEVGIACHIDVVPAGKGWNYPPFGGTVADGCIWGRGTQDDKGPIGSIMA
;
A
#
# COMPACT_ATOMS: atom_id res chain seq x y z
N MET A 1 31.49 12.39 8.30
CA MET A 1 30.08 12.18 8.59
C MET A 1 29.56 13.36 9.39
N LYS A 2 28.64 14.18 8.84
CA LYS A 2 27.99 15.24 9.63
C LYS A 2 27.13 14.55 10.69
N ASN A 3 27.32 14.94 11.97
CA ASN A 3 26.40 14.52 13.03
C ASN A 3 24.98 14.96 12.62
N MET A 4 24.14 14.00 12.24
CA MET A 4 22.73 14.26 11.94
C MET A 4 22.02 14.51 13.27
N ASP A 5 21.38 15.65 13.43
CA ASP A 5 20.57 15.95 14.60
C ASP A 5 19.30 15.08 14.53
N ILE A 6 19.27 14.05 15.35
CA ILE A 6 18.17 13.06 15.38
C ILE A 6 16.85 13.72 15.78
N GLU A 7 16.85 14.71 16.65
CA GLU A 7 15.61 15.39 17.07
C GLU A 7 15.06 16.29 15.95
N ALA A 8 15.94 16.98 15.23
CA ALA A 8 15.54 17.73 14.04
C ALA A 8 14.97 16.81 12.96
N LEU A 9 15.59 15.64 12.74
CA LEU A 9 15.08 14.64 11.78
C LEU A 9 13.70 14.08 12.19
N LYS A 10 13.51 13.75 13.46
CA LYS A 10 12.21 13.28 13.98
C LYS A 10 11.11 14.33 13.79
N SER A 11 11.42 15.59 14.08
CA SER A 11 10.49 16.71 13.92
C SER A 11 10.07 16.88 12.47
N GLU A 12 11.03 16.78 11.54
CA GLU A 12 10.76 16.86 10.10
C GLU A 12 9.94 15.68 9.60
N ILE A 13 10.26 14.44 10.03
CA ILE A 13 9.46 13.24 9.70
C ILE A 13 8.03 13.41 10.20
N ASN A 14 7.81 13.84 11.44
CA ASN A 14 6.49 14.06 11.99
C ASN A 14 5.71 15.12 11.21
N ARG A 15 6.35 16.21 10.80
CA ARG A 15 5.74 17.24 9.96
C ARG A 15 5.25 16.65 8.63
N ILE A 16 6.10 15.90 7.95
CA ILE A 16 5.78 15.26 6.65
C ILE A 16 4.61 14.27 6.81
N ILE A 17 4.63 13.44 7.86
CA ILE A 17 3.54 12.49 8.13
C ILE A 17 2.21 13.21 8.33
N LEU A 18 2.19 14.29 9.11
CA LEU A 18 0.97 15.06 9.37
C LEU A 18 0.45 15.74 8.10
N GLU A 19 1.32 16.31 7.28
CA GLU A 19 0.96 16.95 6.01
C GLU A 19 0.39 15.94 5.00
N ARG A 20 0.86 14.70 5.04
CA ARG A 20 0.44 13.64 4.10
C ARG A 20 -0.66 12.73 4.63
N LYS A 21 -1.07 12.90 5.88
CA LYS A 21 -2.03 12.02 6.56
C LYS A 21 -3.32 11.80 5.76
N ASP A 22 -3.93 12.86 5.25
CA ASP A 22 -5.20 12.76 4.52
C ASP A 22 -5.04 12.02 3.20
N ARG A 23 -3.89 12.14 2.57
CA ARG A 23 -3.56 11.40 1.36
C ARG A 23 -3.41 9.92 1.66
N TYR A 24 -2.66 9.56 2.71
CA TYR A 24 -2.53 8.19 3.19
C TYR A 24 -3.90 7.56 3.46
N ILE A 25 -4.75 8.25 4.22
CA ILE A 25 -6.10 7.78 4.56
C ILE A 25 -6.92 7.51 3.29
N ARG A 26 -6.93 8.44 2.34
CA ARG A 26 -7.66 8.27 1.07
C ARG A 26 -7.12 7.10 0.26
N PHE A 27 -5.81 7.03 0.07
CA PHE A 27 -5.16 5.96 -0.68
C PHE A 27 -5.50 4.58 -0.09
N LEU A 28 -5.30 4.41 1.22
CA LEU A 28 -5.57 3.14 1.89
C LEU A 28 -7.05 2.79 1.85
N SER A 29 -7.94 3.76 2.12
CA SER A 29 -9.37 3.56 2.05
C SER A 29 -9.83 3.04 0.68
N GLU A 30 -9.31 3.59 -0.41
CA GLU A 30 -9.60 3.13 -1.77
C GLU A 30 -8.97 1.76 -2.06
N LEU A 31 -7.71 1.53 -1.66
CA LEU A 31 -7.03 0.25 -1.87
C LEU A 31 -7.74 -0.90 -1.15
N LEU A 32 -8.35 -0.64 0.00
CA LEU A 32 -9.11 -1.64 0.77
C LEU A 32 -10.40 -2.08 0.08
N ARG A 33 -10.94 -1.29 -0.86
CA ARG A 33 -12.18 -1.63 -1.60
C ARG A 33 -11.97 -2.73 -2.62
N PHE A 34 -10.76 -2.92 -3.10
CA PHE A 34 -10.46 -4.03 -4.01
C PHE A 34 -10.44 -5.35 -3.23
N ARG A 35 -11.31 -6.27 -3.63
CA ARG A 35 -11.47 -7.59 -3.00
C ARG A 35 -10.42 -8.57 -3.54
N THR A 36 -9.18 -8.29 -3.26
CA THR A 36 -8.03 -9.11 -3.70
C THR A 36 -7.86 -10.37 -2.84
N VAL A 37 -8.94 -11.13 -2.68
CA VAL A 37 -8.93 -12.38 -1.88
C VAL A 37 -8.17 -13.46 -2.65
N SER A 38 -7.09 -13.95 -2.05
CA SER A 38 -6.34 -15.09 -2.61
C SER A 38 -7.08 -16.40 -2.43
N ALA A 39 -6.81 -17.37 -3.33
CA ALA A 39 -7.37 -18.70 -3.18
C ALA A 39 -6.90 -19.33 -1.87
N SER A 40 -7.85 -19.76 -1.06
CA SER A 40 -7.54 -20.54 0.15
C SER A 40 -6.77 -21.81 -0.24
N SER A 41 -5.76 -22.16 0.53
CA SER A 41 -5.03 -23.43 0.40
C SER A 41 -5.92 -24.67 0.54
N SER A 42 -7.16 -24.53 0.98
CA SER A 42 -8.17 -25.58 1.04
C SER A 42 -8.91 -25.83 -0.28
N GLY A 43 -8.64 -25.08 -1.35
CA GLY A 43 -9.18 -25.31 -2.69
C GLY A 43 -10.69 -25.06 -2.86
N ARG A 44 -11.41 -24.63 -1.81
CA ARG A 44 -12.86 -24.43 -1.84
C ARG A 44 -13.31 -23.00 -2.15
N GLU A 45 -12.47 -22.03 -1.89
CA GLU A 45 -12.71 -20.64 -2.27
C GLU A 45 -11.73 -20.30 -3.39
N ARG A 46 -12.26 -20.20 -4.60
CA ARG A 46 -11.50 -19.67 -5.74
C ARG A 46 -11.09 -18.25 -5.43
N ALA A 47 -9.86 -17.87 -5.82
CA ALA A 47 -9.46 -16.47 -5.86
C ALA A 47 -10.61 -15.65 -6.45
N GLU A 48 -11.12 -14.68 -5.69
CA GLU A 48 -12.12 -13.77 -6.20
C GLU A 48 -11.46 -12.99 -7.34
N ALA A 49 -11.91 -13.31 -8.53
CA ALA A 49 -11.68 -12.71 -9.81
C ALA A 49 -10.30 -12.05 -10.06
N PRO A 50 -9.58 -12.51 -11.09
CA PRO A 50 -8.40 -11.80 -11.62
C PRO A 50 -8.62 -10.31 -11.86
N ASP A 51 -9.89 -9.89 -12.02
CA ASP A 51 -10.30 -8.50 -12.22
C ASP A 51 -10.02 -7.59 -11.03
N GLU A 52 -10.21 -8.05 -9.80
CA GLU A 52 -9.95 -7.23 -8.62
C GLU A 52 -8.46 -6.95 -8.42
N PHE A 53 -7.61 -7.93 -8.71
CA PHE A 53 -6.16 -7.74 -8.72
C PHE A 53 -5.73 -6.75 -9.81
N ARG A 54 -6.31 -6.89 -11.01
CA ARG A 54 -6.01 -5.98 -12.12
C ARG A 54 -6.43 -4.54 -11.79
N LYS A 55 -7.60 -4.34 -11.20
CA LYS A 55 -8.08 -3.03 -10.76
C LYS A 55 -7.18 -2.45 -9.67
N ALA A 56 -6.76 -3.25 -8.69
CA ALA A 56 -5.85 -2.82 -7.64
C ALA A 56 -4.49 -2.39 -8.21
N PHE A 57 -3.91 -3.15 -9.14
CA PHE A 57 -2.67 -2.76 -9.81
C PHE A 57 -2.83 -1.50 -10.66
N SER A 58 -3.96 -1.36 -11.38
CA SER A 58 -4.22 -0.13 -12.14
C SER A 58 -4.34 1.10 -11.23
N PHE A 59 -5.01 0.96 -10.10
CA PHE A 59 -5.08 2.02 -9.10
C PHE A 59 -3.70 2.39 -8.55
N MET A 60 -2.86 1.39 -8.24
CA MET A 60 -1.49 1.63 -7.76
C MET A 60 -0.61 2.27 -8.84
N GLU A 61 -0.78 1.89 -10.11
CA GLU A 61 -0.10 2.52 -11.24
C GLU A 61 -0.47 4.00 -11.38
N ASP A 62 -1.76 4.33 -11.26
CA ASP A 62 -2.22 5.72 -11.31
C ASP A 62 -1.66 6.55 -10.15
N GLU A 63 -1.57 5.98 -8.96
CA GLU A 63 -0.95 6.64 -7.82
C GLU A 63 0.57 6.80 -8.00
N ALA A 64 1.26 5.78 -8.47
CA ALA A 64 2.69 5.87 -8.78
C ALA A 64 2.97 6.97 -9.80
N ARG A 65 2.15 7.03 -10.88
CA ARG A 65 2.25 8.08 -11.90
C ARG A 65 2.04 9.49 -11.33
N ARG A 66 1.08 9.67 -10.42
CA ARG A 66 0.86 10.97 -9.74
C ARG A 66 2.05 11.39 -8.88
N LEU A 67 2.81 10.42 -8.37
CA LEU A 67 4.02 10.63 -7.58
C LEU A 67 5.27 10.85 -8.42
N GLY A 68 5.18 10.68 -9.74
CA GLY A 68 6.34 10.69 -10.63
C GLY A 68 7.22 9.44 -10.50
N LEU A 69 6.66 8.34 -10.00
CA LEU A 69 7.34 7.05 -9.85
C LEU A 69 7.16 6.19 -11.09
N GLU A 70 8.13 5.32 -11.37
CA GLU A 70 8.00 4.29 -12.39
C GLU A 70 7.21 3.10 -11.84
N PHE A 71 6.27 2.59 -12.66
CA PHE A 71 5.49 1.41 -12.33
C PHE A 71 5.68 0.33 -13.41
N ARG A 72 6.04 -0.87 -13.01
CA ARG A 72 6.19 -2.02 -13.90
C ARG A 72 5.34 -3.19 -13.40
N ASN A 73 4.36 -3.59 -14.22
CA ASN A 73 3.47 -4.71 -13.94
C ASN A 73 4.02 -6.01 -14.55
N HIS A 74 4.24 -7.01 -13.73
CA HIS A 74 4.69 -8.33 -14.14
C HIS A 74 3.51 -9.29 -14.31
N LYS A 75 2.79 -9.14 -15.41
CA LYS A 75 1.68 -10.02 -15.86
C LYS A 75 0.53 -10.13 -14.84
N GLY A 76 0.29 -9.10 -14.03
CA GLY A 76 -0.76 -9.09 -13.01
C GLY A 76 -0.46 -9.96 -11.79
N MET A 77 0.76 -10.48 -11.65
CA MET A 77 1.18 -11.28 -10.50
C MET A 77 2.03 -10.49 -9.51
N ALA A 78 2.80 -9.54 -10.00
CA ALA A 78 3.61 -8.64 -9.18
C ALA A 78 3.72 -7.28 -9.87
N ALA A 79 4.04 -6.25 -9.10
CA ALA A 79 4.42 -4.96 -9.63
C ALA A 79 5.64 -4.43 -8.89
N VAL A 80 6.44 -3.65 -9.59
CA VAL A 80 7.56 -2.89 -9.02
C VAL A 80 7.24 -1.42 -9.17
N ILE A 81 7.37 -0.69 -8.07
CA ILE A 81 7.30 0.78 -8.04
C ILE A 81 8.68 1.28 -7.68
N GLU A 82 9.26 2.07 -8.54
CA GLU A 82 10.64 2.52 -8.41
C GLU A 82 10.70 4.03 -8.26
N TRP A 83 11.42 4.46 -7.24
CA TRP A 83 11.81 5.84 -7.05
C TRP A 83 13.31 5.96 -7.27
N LYS A 84 13.70 6.68 -8.31
CA LYS A 84 15.11 6.97 -8.61
C LYS A 84 15.55 8.23 -7.88
N ALA A 85 16.62 8.13 -7.11
CA ALA A 85 17.24 9.32 -6.52
C ALA A 85 17.77 10.25 -7.62
N ALA A 86 17.67 11.57 -7.39
CA ALA A 86 18.14 12.58 -8.33
C ALA A 86 19.68 12.60 -8.50
N GLU A 87 20.40 12.18 -7.48
CA GLU A 87 21.84 11.98 -7.52
C GLU A 87 22.11 10.49 -7.30
N SER A 88 22.67 9.84 -8.30
CA SER A 88 23.11 8.45 -8.18
C SER A 88 24.26 8.38 -7.18
N GLY A 89 24.00 7.81 -5.99
CA GLY A 89 25.02 7.11 -5.24
C GLY A 89 25.61 5.97 -6.10
N ASP A 90 26.47 5.17 -5.53
CA ASP A 90 26.94 3.95 -6.21
C ASP A 90 25.72 3.14 -6.67
N GLU A 91 25.77 2.60 -7.90
CA GLU A 91 24.65 1.84 -8.53
C GLU A 91 24.20 0.63 -7.67
N ASP A 92 24.92 0.32 -6.61
CA ASP A 92 24.67 -0.83 -5.72
C ASP A 92 23.85 -0.46 -4.45
N ASP A 93 23.50 0.82 -4.22
CA ASP A 93 22.74 1.26 -3.03
C ASP A 93 21.22 1.27 -3.31
N GLU A 94 20.61 0.10 -3.42
CA GLU A 94 19.15 -0.04 -3.53
C GLU A 94 18.53 -0.48 -2.20
N VAL A 95 17.39 0.13 -1.84
CA VAL A 95 16.54 -0.34 -0.74
C VAL A 95 15.26 -0.93 -1.31
N GLY A 96 15.11 -2.23 -1.18
CA GLY A 96 13.92 -2.97 -1.58
C GLY A 96 12.94 -3.15 -0.42
N ILE A 97 11.66 -2.85 -0.65
CA ILE A 97 10.57 -3.13 0.29
C ILE A 97 9.58 -4.07 -0.42
N ALA A 98 9.31 -5.22 0.18
CA ALA A 98 8.37 -6.20 -0.35
C ALA A 98 7.06 -6.16 0.44
N CYS A 99 5.95 -6.04 -0.28
CA CYS A 99 4.59 -6.05 0.26
C CYS A 99 3.69 -6.93 -0.61
N HIS A 100 2.49 -7.28 -0.11
CA HIS A 100 1.50 -8.01 -0.90
C HIS A 100 0.12 -7.33 -0.87
N ILE A 101 -0.63 -7.45 -1.97
CA ILE A 101 -1.98 -6.89 -2.08
C ILE A 101 -3.08 -7.91 -1.86
N ASP A 102 -2.75 -9.19 -1.89
CA ASP A 102 -3.73 -10.24 -1.63
C ASP A 102 -4.09 -10.28 -0.14
N VAL A 103 -5.29 -10.73 0.12
CA VAL A 103 -5.84 -10.82 1.46
C VAL A 103 -6.57 -12.15 1.66
N VAL A 104 -6.64 -12.60 2.89
CA VAL A 104 -7.48 -13.76 3.25
C VAL A 104 -8.96 -13.38 3.23
N PRO A 105 -9.88 -14.36 3.14
CA PRO A 105 -11.32 -14.12 3.24
C PRO A 105 -11.69 -13.29 4.47
N ALA A 106 -12.71 -12.45 4.32
CA ALA A 106 -13.11 -11.53 5.39
C ALA A 106 -13.53 -12.22 6.68
N GLY A 107 -14.22 -13.36 6.58
CA GLY A 107 -14.83 -14.00 7.73
C GLY A 107 -16.08 -13.26 8.23
N LYS A 108 -16.39 -13.40 9.53
CA LYS A 108 -17.56 -12.82 10.20
C LYS A 108 -17.14 -11.87 11.34
N GLY A 109 -18.10 -11.12 11.89
CA GLY A 109 -17.89 -10.28 13.08
C GLY A 109 -17.37 -8.88 12.80
N TRP A 110 -17.56 -8.36 11.60
CA TRP A 110 -17.17 -7.01 11.24
C TRP A 110 -18.23 -5.98 11.67
N ASN A 111 -17.79 -4.90 12.32
CA ASN A 111 -18.64 -3.74 12.61
C ASN A 111 -18.89 -2.85 11.39
N TYR A 112 -17.97 -2.85 10.43
CA TYR A 112 -18.05 -2.12 9.16
C TYR A 112 -17.77 -3.07 8.00
N PRO A 113 -18.22 -2.76 6.77
CA PRO A 113 -17.96 -3.62 5.61
C PRO A 113 -16.46 -3.92 5.45
N PRO A 114 -16.06 -5.20 5.39
CA PRO A 114 -14.64 -5.60 5.35
C PRO A 114 -13.88 -5.09 4.12
N PHE A 115 -14.58 -4.77 3.05
CA PHE A 115 -14.02 -4.16 1.83
C PHE A 115 -14.62 -2.76 1.59
N GLY A 116 -14.95 -2.04 2.67
CA GLY A 116 -15.51 -0.69 2.61
C GLY A 116 -14.46 0.41 2.66
N GLY A 117 -13.28 0.14 3.23
CA GLY A 117 -12.29 1.16 3.52
C GLY A 117 -12.86 2.26 4.42
N THR A 118 -13.71 1.89 5.37
CA THR A 118 -14.45 2.85 6.21
C THR A 118 -13.51 3.56 7.18
N VAL A 119 -13.58 4.89 7.19
CA VAL A 119 -12.87 5.72 8.18
C VAL A 119 -13.86 6.13 9.27
N ALA A 120 -13.71 5.55 10.44
CA ALA A 120 -14.57 5.80 11.60
C ALA A 120 -13.82 5.55 12.90
N ASP A 121 -14.24 6.22 13.98
CA ASP A 121 -13.70 6.03 15.32
C ASP A 121 -12.17 6.19 15.43
N GLY A 122 -11.58 7.07 14.60
CA GLY A 122 -10.13 7.28 14.55
C GLY A 122 -9.35 6.16 13.87
N CYS A 123 -10.02 5.21 13.23
CA CYS A 123 -9.44 4.04 12.57
C CYS A 123 -9.86 3.96 11.09
N ILE A 124 -9.08 3.21 10.31
CA ILE A 124 -9.46 2.76 8.97
C ILE A 124 -9.84 1.28 9.09
N TRP A 125 -11.09 0.98 8.78
CA TRP A 125 -11.66 -0.37 8.89
C TRP A 125 -11.64 -1.07 7.54
N GLY A 126 -11.02 -2.25 7.49
CA GLY A 126 -11.03 -3.05 6.27
C GLY A 126 -10.15 -4.28 6.35
N ARG A 127 -10.44 -5.31 5.54
CA ARG A 127 -9.59 -6.48 5.38
C ARG A 127 -8.32 -6.08 4.64
N GLY A 128 -7.16 -6.32 5.25
CA GLY A 128 -5.85 -5.91 4.71
C GLY A 128 -5.31 -4.61 5.28
N THR A 129 -6.03 -3.93 6.18
CA THR A 129 -5.55 -2.67 6.79
C THR A 129 -4.21 -2.84 7.51
N GLN A 130 -3.97 -3.98 8.14
CA GLN A 130 -2.70 -4.26 8.80
C GLN A 130 -1.79 -5.17 7.97
N ASP A 131 -2.37 -6.10 7.19
CA ASP A 131 -1.68 -7.15 6.47
C ASP A 131 -2.27 -7.29 5.05
N ASP A 132 -1.69 -6.67 4.00
CA ASP A 132 -0.47 -5.86 4.01
C ASP A 132 -0.68 -4.53 3.26
N LYS A 133 -1.95 -4.17 2.95
CA LYS A 133 -2.31 -2.95 2.22
C LYS A 133 -2.00 -1.66 3.01
N GLY A 134 -2.03 -1.72 4.35
CA GLY A 134 -1.65 -0.60 5.20
C GLY A 134 -0.17 -0.22 5.06
N PRO A 135 0.76 -1.17 5.19
CA PRO A 135 2.18 -0.96 4.85
C PRO A 135 2.39 -0.38 3.46
N ILE A 136 1.71 -0.91 2.42
CA ILE A 136 1.75 -0.32 1.07
C ILE A 136 1.34 1.15 1.10
N GLY A 137 0.23 1.47 1.79
CA GLY A 137 -0.23 2.86 1.94
C GLY A 137 0.80 3.76 2.59
N SER A 138 1.51 3.25 3.60
CA SER A 138 2.56 4.00 4.30
C SER A 138 3.77 4.32 3.42
N ILE A 139 4.09 3.42 2.50
CA ILE A 139 5.21 3.60 1.56
C ILE A 139 4.83 4.57 0.44
N MET A 140 3.55 4.56 0.00
CA MET A 140 3.05 5.35 -1.11
C MET A 140 2.59 6.77 -0.71
N ALA A 141 2.56 7.09 0.58
CA ALA A 141 2.17 8.41 1.07
C ALA A 141 3.34 9.39 1.05
#